data_b23cdf0dc734b66406138c1da841be02
#
_entry.id   b23cdf0dc734b66406138c1da841be02
#
_cell.length_a   1.000
_cell.length_b   1.000
_cell.length_c   1.000
_cell.angle_alpha   90.00
_cell.angle_beta   90.00
_cell.angle_gamma   90.00
#
_symmetry.space_group_name_H-M   'P 1'
#
loop_
_entity.id
_entity.type
_entity.pdbx_description
1 polymer ?
#
loop_
_entity_poly.entity_id
_entity_poly.type
_entity_poly.pdbx_seq_one_letter_code
_entity_poly.pdbx_strand_id
1 'polypeptide(L)'
;MDVKREVQNSEKIVIVSTSPSVRAALGEEFGMLDGSFVQGKMVSLLRKLGVNYVLDTCFAADLTIVEEASELIERMTKKNAPLPQFTSCCPAWVKYVETYYPEMIPNLSSAKSPIGMQGPTIKTYFAEKKGIDPKSIVNVALTPCTAKKFEIRRDEMNASAHYLGIEGMRDMDYVITTRELAKWAKEEGIDFASLEDGEYDSFMGDASGA
;
A
#
# COMPACT_ATOMS: atom_id res chain seq x y z
N MET A 1 8.09 -16.75 -4.43
CA MET A 1 7.26 -15.55 -4.19
C MET A 1 6.90 -14.96 -5.54
N ASP A 2 5.62 -14.74 -5.81
CA ASP A 2 5.17 -14.36 -7.15
C ASP A 2 5.73 -13.02 -7.64
N VAL A 3 5.91 -12.04 -6.73
CA VAL A 3 6.53 -10.74 -7.06
C VAL A 3 7.91 -10.88 -7.69
N LYS A 4 8.71 -11.89 -7.30
CA LYS A 4 10.02 -12.15 -7.92
C LYS A 4 9.91 -12.45 -9.42
N ARG A 5 8.88 -13.15 -9.85
CA ARG A 5 8.62 -13.44 -11.27
C ARG A 5 8.19 -12.18 -12.02
N GLU A 6 7.37 -11.36 -11.39
CA GLU A 6 6.90 -10.11 -12.01
C GLU A 6 8.05 -9.13 -12.26
N VAL A 7 8.99 -9.02 -11.33
CA VAL A 7 10.18 -8.16 -11.47
C VAL A 7 11.09 -8.63 -12.60
N GLN A 8 11.13 -9.94 -12.88
CA GLN A 8 11.93 -10.51 -13.98
C GLN A 8 11.24 -10.41 -15.35
N ASN A 9 9.96 -10.04 -15.37
CA ASN A 9 9.19 -9.91 -16.61
C ASN A 9 9.34 -8.49 -17.18
N SER A 10 10.08 -8.38 -18.30
CA SER A 10 10.35 -7.10 -18.96
C SER A 10 9.12 -6.37 -19.51
N GLU A 11 7.98 -7.06 -19.63
CA GLU A 11 6.71 -6.46 -20.07
C GLU A 11 5.93 -5.84 -18.90
N LYS A 12 6.38 -6.05 -17.66
CA LYS A 12 5.72 -5.55 -16.46
C LYS A 12 6.50 -4.40 -15.83
N ILE A 13 5.74 -3.48 -15.27
CA ILE A 13 6.25 -2.35 -14.49
C ILE A 13 5.82 -2.58 -13.05
N VAL A 14 6.78 -3.00 -12.23
CA VAL A 14 6.54 -3.29 -10.81
C VAL A 14 6.69 -2.01 -10.01
N ILE A 15 5.61 -1.64 -9.31
CA ILE A 15 5.55 -0.48 -8.43
C ILE A 15 5.33 -0.96 -7.00
N VAL A 16 6.21 -0.56 -6.09
CA VAL A 16 6.10 -0.93 -4.67
C VAL A 16 5.79 0.32 -3.84
N SER A 17 4.67 0.28 -3.10
CA SER A 17 4.33 1.28 -2.10
C SER A 17 4.69 0.78 -0.71
N THR A 18 5.47 1.56 0.04
CA THR A 18 6.01 1.13 1.34
C THR A 18 5.25 1.76 2.49
N SER A 19 4.78 0.94 3.43
CA SER A 19 4.14 1.43 4.66
C SER A 19 5.18 2.00 5.63
N PRO A 20 4.84 3.07 6.41
CA PRO A 20 5.81 3.80 7.23
C PRO A 20 6.55 2.93 8.26
N SER A 21 5.89 1.96 8.86
CA SER A 21 6.51 1.09 9.87
C SER A 21 7.60 0.16 9.32
N VAL A 22 7.61 -0.12 8.01
CA VAL A 22 8.64 -0.98 7.41
C VAL A 22 10.01 -0.33 7.50
N ARG A 23 10.09 1.00 7.32
CA ARG A 23 11.36 1.76 7.38
C ARG A 23 12.00 1.79 8.77
N ALA A 24 11.24 1.47 9.82
CA ALA A 24 11.74 1.39 11.19
C ALA A 24 11.95 -0.05 11.69
N ALA A 25 11.43 -1.06 10.97
CA ALA A 25 11.52 -2.47 11.37
C ALA A 25 12.43 -3.31 10.47
N LEU A 26 12.69 -2.88 9.23
CA LEU A 26 13.46 -3.69 8.28
C LEU A 26 14.92 -3.88 8.71
N GLY A 27 15.53 -2.91 9.38
CA GLY A 27 16.92 -2.98 9.82
C GLY A 27 17.18 -4.14 10.77
N GLU A 28 16.23 -4.47 11.64
CA GLU A 28 16.31 -5.57 12.61
C GLU A 28 16.52 -6.93 11.92
N GLU A 29 15.89 -7.13 10.78
CA GLU A 29 16.04 -8.36 9.99
C GLU A 29 17.47 -8.57 9.44
N PHE A 30 18.29 -7.51 9.45
CA PHE A 30 19.68 -7.51 9.01
C PHE A 30 20.68 -7.27 10.17
N GLY A 31 20.21 -7.40 11.43
CA GLY A 31 21.03 -7.27 12.63
C GLY A 31 21.40 -5.84 12.99
N MET A 32 20.71 -4.84 12.45
CA MET A 32 20.82 -3.45 12.89
C MET A 32 20.11 -3.24 14.22
N LEU A 33 20.37 -2.14 14.90
CA LEU A 33 19.69 -1.78 16.15
C LEU A 33 18.18 -1.69 15.93
N ASP A 34 17.41 -2.16 16.92
CA ASP A 34 15.96 -2.11 16.92
C ASP A 34 15.47 -0.68 16.70
N GLY A 35 14.49 -0.51 15.80
CA GLY A 35 13.95 0.79 15.46
C GLY A 35 14.86 1.66 14.57
N SER A 36 15.96 1.12 14.04
CA SER A 36 16.81 1.85 13.08
C SER A 36 16.01 2.34 11.88
N PHE A 37 16.08 3.63 11.60
CA PHE A 37 15.39 4.22 10.45
C PHE A 37 16.19 3.98 9.17
N VAL A 38 15.69 3.10 8.31
CA VAL A 38 16.39 2.61 7.12
C VAL A 38 15.67 2.88 5.81
N GLN A 39 14.93 4.00 5.73
CA GLN A 39 14.12 4.34 4.55
C GLN A 39 14.94 4.33 3.26
N GLY A 40 16.07 5.04 3.22
CA GLY A 40 16.89 5.16 2.01
C GLY A 40 17.46 3.80 1.59
N LYS A 41 17.97 3.01 2.53
CA LYS A 41 18.46 1.65 2.27
C LYS A 41 17.34 0.72 1.79
N MET A 42 16.13 0.85 2.32
CA MET A 42 14.95 0.10 1.86
C MET A 42 14.62 0.44 0.40
N VAL A 43 14.64 1.72 0.03
CA VAL A 43 14.40 2.14 -1.36
C VAL A 43 15.47 1.57 -2.29
N SER A 44 16.75 1.68 -1.92
CA SER A 44 17.87 1.12 -2.68
C SER A 44 17.79 -0.41 -2.80
N LEU A 45 17.38 -1.10 -1.74
CA LEU A 45 17.14 -2.54 -1.77
C LEU A 45 16.08 -2.90 -2.83
N LEU A 46 14.93 -2.22 -2.81
CA LEU A 46 13.84 -2.49 -3.75
C LEU A 46 14.28 -2.24 -5.21
N ARG A 47 15.03 -1.16 -5.46
CA ARG A 47 15.61 -0.90 -6.79
C ARG A 47 16.60 -1.99 -7.21
N LYS A 48 17.47 -2.42 -6.31
CA LYS A 48 18.44 -3.48 -6.58
C LYS A 48 17.76 -4.83 -6.87
N LEU A 49 16.58 -5.07 -6.29
CA LEU A 49 15.73 -6.22 -6.59
C LEU A 49 14.96 -6.08 -7.92
N GLY A 50 15.08 -4.95 -8.62
CA GLY A 50 14.49 -4.72 -9.95
C GLY A 50 13.13 -4.03 -9.94
N VAL A 51 12.72 -3.44 -8.83
CA VAL A 51 11.49 -2.63 -8.76
C VAL A 51 11.65 -1.35 -9.57
N ASN A 52 10.67 -1.05 -10.43
CA ASN A 52 10.72 0.11 -11.33
C ASN A 52 10.43 1.43 -10.62
N TYR A 53 9.44 1.43 -9.72
CA TYR A 53 9.08 2.62 -8.94
C TYR A 53 8.86 2.24 -7.48
N VAL A 54 9.37 3.09 -6.58
CA VAL A 54 9.21 2.94 -5.13
C VAL A 54 8.52 4.19 -4.59
N LEU A 55 7.33 4.01 -4.02
CA LEU A 55 6.44 5.08 -3.57
C LEU A 55 6.19 4.97 -2.06
N ASP A 56 5.80 6.09 -1.45
CA ASP A 56 5.41 6.12 -0.04
C ASP A 56 3.90 5.96 0.13
N THR A 57 3.47 4.99 0.94
CA THR A 57 2.05 4.83 1.29
C THR A 57 1.50 6.00 2.11
N CYS A 58 2.36 6.82 2.73
CA CYS A 58 1.94 8.05 3.42
C CYS A 58 1.20 9.02 2.49
N PHE A 59 1.53 9.06 1.20
CA PHE A 59 0.76 9.83 0.21
C PHE A 59 -0.73 9.43 0.19
N ALA A 60 -1.00 8.14 0.20
CA ALA A 60 -2.39 7.66 0.24
C ALA A 60 -3.01 7.74 1.64
N ALA A 61 -2.18 7.77 2.69
CA ALA A 61 -2.68 8.07 4.04
C ALA A 61 -3.23 9.49 4.12
N ASP A 62 -2.57 10.46 3.49
CA ASP A 62 -3.08 11.84 3.38
C ASP A 62 -4.43 11.87 2.64
N LEU A 63 -4.58 11.11 1.54
CA LEU A 63 -5.86 10.98 0.86
C LEU A 63 -6.94 10.36 1.77
N THR A 64 -6.60 9.30 2.50
CA THR A 64 -7.51 8.63 3.42
C THR A 64 -8.00 9.59 4.51
N ILE A 65 -7.10 10.40 5.09
CA ILE A 65 -7.44 11.40 6.11
C ILE A 65 -8.43 12.43 5.56
N VAL A 66 -8.20 12.93 4.35
CA VAL A 66 -9.09 13.91 3.73
C VAL A 66 -10.48 13.33 3.48
N GLU A 67 -10.57 12.10 2.99
CA GLU A 67 -11.83 11.42 2.72
C GLU A 67 -12.57 11.08 4.03
N GLU A 68 -11.90 10.50 5.03
CA GLU A 68 -12.53 10.18 6.32
C GLU A 68 -12.97 11.42 7.08
N ALA A 69 -12.19 12.51 7.06
CA ALA A 69 -12.57 13.77 7.69
C ALA A 69 -13.78 14.40 6.98
N SER A 70 -13.82 14.37 5.65
CA SER A 70 -14.94 14.86 4.86
C SER A 70 -16.21 14.07 5.16
N GLU A 71 -16.10 12.73 5.24
CA GLU A 71 -17.22 11.86 5.62
C GLU A 71 -17.70 12.17 7.06
N LEU A 72 -16.78 12.38 8.01
CA LEU A 72 -17.15 12.73 9.39
C LEU A 72 -17.93 14.06 9.43
N ILE A 73 -17.45 15.09 8.73
CA ILE A 73 -18.16 16.38 8.65
C ILE A 73 -19.56 16.18 8.05
N GLU A 74 -19.67 15.38 7.00
CA GLU A 74 -20.94 15.06 6.39
C GLU A 74 -21.88 14.34 7.36
N ARG A 75 -21.40 13.34 8.11
CA ARG A 75 -22.16 12.62 9.14
C ARG A 75 -22.64 13.54 10.27
N MET A 76 -21.79 14.47 10.71
CA MET A 76 -22.13 15.44 11.77
C MET A 76 -23.17 16.47 11.33
N THR A 77 -23.21 16.80 10.04
CA THR A 77 -24.13 17.80 9.49
C THR A 77 -25.45 17.20 9.00
N LYS A 78 -25.46 15.95 8.59
CA LYS A 78 -26.65 15.21 8.15
C LYS A 78 -27.24 14.44 9.33
N LYS A 79 -28.44 14.80 9.78
CA LYS A 79 -29.10 14.24 10.98
C LYS A 79 -29.33 12.71 10.98
N ASN A 80 -29.18 12.02 9.87
CA ASN A 80 -29.48 10.60 9.72
C ASN A 80 -28.24 9.70 9.54
N ALA A 81 -27.04 10.24 9.64
CA ALA A 81 -25.83 9.43 9.52
C ALA A 81 -25.41 8.87 10.89
N PRO A 82 -25.01 7.59 10.98
CA PRO A 82 -24.66 6.98 12.25
C PRO A 82 -23.35 7.54 12.80
N LEU A 83 -23.37 7.84 14.11
CA LEU A 83 -22.20 8.22 14.91
C LEU A 83 -22.11 7.27 16.12
N PRO A 84 -20.92 6.99 16.64
CA PRO A 84 -19.60 7.46 16.18
C PRO A 84 -19.23 6.87 14.81
N GLN A 85 -18.36 7.58 14.06
CA GLN A 85 -17.69 7.02 12.90
C GLN A 85 -16.45 6.27 13.36
N PHE A 86 -16.27 5.03 12.87
CA PHE A 86 -15.05 4.26 13.08
C PHE A 86 -14.25 4.21 11.78
N THR A 87 -12.93 4.32 11.88
CA THR A 87 -12.05 4.14 10.72
C THR A 87 -12.09 2.70 10.22
N SER A 88 -11.83 2.49 8.92
CA SER A 88 -11.90 1.19 8.26
C SER A 88 -10.55 0.74 7.66
N CYS A 89 -9.46 1.40 8.02
CA CYS A 89 -8.14 1.10 7.46
C CYS A 89 -7.55 -0.27 7.90
N CYS A 90 -8.07 -0.86 8.98
CA CYS A 90 -7.61 -2.17 9.48
C CYS A 90 -8.52 -3.30 8.99
N PRO A 91 -8.07 -4.19 8.09
CA PRO A 91 -8.92 -5.26 7.55
C PRO A 91 -9.33 -6.30 8.61
N ALA A 92 -8.52 -6.50 9.65
CA ALA A 92 -8.88 -7.37 10.76
C ALA A 92 -10.02 -6.77 11.60
N TRP A 93 -10.00 -5.46 11.83
CA TRP A 93 -11.08 -4.73 12.49
C TRP A 93 -12.37 -4.78 11.67
N VAL A 94 -12.31 -4.47 10.39
CA VAL A 94 -13.48 -4.55 9.50
C VAL A 94 -14.09 -5.94 9.53
N LYS A 95 -13.25 -6.98 9.38
CA LYS A 95 -13.71 -8.38 9.43
C LYS A 95 -14.31 -8.76 10.79
N TYR A 96 -13.76 -8.23 11.88
CA TYR A 96 -14.29 -8.43 13.23
C TYR A 96 -15.70 -7.83 13.35
N VAL A 97 -15.89 -6.59 12.88
CA VAL A 97 -17.21 -5.93 12.88
C VAL A 97 -18.20 -6.72 12.02
N GLU A 98 -17.82 -7.07 10.79
CA GLU A 98 -18.68 -7.86 9.89
C GLU A 98 -19.14 -9.19 10.50
N THR A 99 -18.32 -9.79 11.37
CA THR A 99 -18.59 -11.12 11.93
C THR A 99 -19.38 -11.07 13.23
N TYR A 100 -19.03 -10.12 14.12
CA TYR A 100 -19.54 -10.11 15.49
C TYR A 100 -20.48 -8.94 15.80
N TYR A 101 -20.41 -7.86 15.03
CA TYR A 101 -21.19 -6.65 15.24
C TYR A 101 -21.71 -6.08 13.91
N PRO A 102 -22.44 -6.88 13.10
CA PRO A 102 -22.88 -6.45 11.76
C PRO A 102 -23.78 -5.22 11.80
N GLU A 103 -24.47 -4.96 12.90
CA GLU A 103 -25.27 -3.76 13.11
C GLU A 103 -24.43 -2.47 13.17
N MET A 104 -23.12 -2.58 13.41
CA MET A 104 -22.18 -1.46 13.44
C MET A 104 -21.51 -1.18 12.08
N ILE A 105 -21.77 -2.00 11.05
CA ILE A 105 -21.22 -1.76 9.71
C ILE A 105 -21.53 -0.34 9.20
N PRO A 106 -22.74 0.22 9.39
CA PRO A 106 -23.03 1.59 8.98
C PRO A 106 -22.18 2.65 9.68
N ASN A 107 -21.57 2.34 10.82
CA ASN A 107 -20.68 3.22 11.57
C ASN A 107 -19.25 3.21 11.04
N LEU A 108 -18.86 2.21 10.23
CA LEU A 108 -17.55 2.20 9.61
C LEU A 108 -17.45 3.29 8.54
N SER A 109 -16.29 3.90 8.42
CA SER A 109 -15.99 4.79 7.31
C SER A 109 -16.06 4.03 5.98
N SER A 110 -16.60 4.68 4.96
CA SER A 110 -16.63 4.17 3.60
C SER A 110 -15.28 4.31 2.88
N ALA A 111 -14.35 5.08 3.46
CA ALA A 111 -13.01 5.25 2.90
C ALA A 111 -12.21 3.95 2.94
N LYS A 112 -11.53 3.63 1.85
CA LYS A 112 -10.60 2.50 1.80
C LYS A 112 -9.35 2.80 2.64
N SER A 113 -8.64 1.75 3.03
CA SER A 113 -7.34 1.93 3.69
C SER A 113 -6.34 2.65 2.78
N PRO A 114 -5.21 3.19 3.34
CA PRO A 114 -4.18 3.82 2.52
C PRO A 114 -3.69 2.96 1.35
N ILE A 115 -3.50 1.66 1.53
CA ILE A 115 -3.13 0.81 0.38
C ILE A 115 -4.30 0.61 -0.60
N GLY A 116 -5.53 0.57 -0.11
CA GLY A 116 -6.75 0.53 -0.92
C GLY A 116 -7.01 1.82 -1.70
N MET A 117 -6.50 2.96 -1.22
CA MET A 117 -6.48 4.26 -1.92
C MET A 117 -5.30 4.35 -2.90
N GLN A 118 -4.11 3.88 -2.48
CA GLN A 118 -2.89 3.90 -3.28
C GLN A 118 -3.05 3.11 -4.58
N GLY A 119 -3.66 1.94 -4.50
CA GLY A 119 -3.83 1.02 -5.61
C GLY A 119 -4.46 1.67 -6.84
N PRO A 120 -5.71 2.13 -6.76
CA PRO A 120 -6.38 2.76 -7.88
C PRO A 120 -5.68 4.06 -8.32
N THR A 121 -5.13 4.86 -7.39
CA THR A 121 -4.41 6.09 -7.74
C THR A 121 -3.18 5.80 -8.59
N ILE A 122 -2.45 4.70 -8.32
CA ILE A 122 -1.32 4.27 -9.15
C ILE A 122 -1.80 3.84 -10.55
N LYS A 123 -2.83 2.99 -10.63
CA LYS A 123 -3.29 2.44 -11.91
C LYS A 123 -4.06 3.46 -12.78
N THR A 124 -4.44 4.60 -12.21
CA THR A 124 -5.11 5.68 -12.94
C THR A 124 -4.21 6.90 -13.07
N TYR A 125 -4.14 7.73 -12.02
CA TYR A 125 -3.45 9.02 -12.04
C TYR A 125 -1.94 8.91 -12.31
N PHE A 126 -1.24 8.02 -11.56
CA PHE A 126 0.21 7.84 -11.77
C PHE A 126 0.50 7.28 -13.16
N ALA A 127 -0.27 6.27 -13.59
CA ALA A 127 -0.13 5.67 -14.91
C ALA A 127 -0.31 6.71 -16.03
N GLU A 128 -1.34 7.54 -15.94
CA GLU A 128 -1.59 8.64 -16.89
C GLU A 128 -0.43 9.64 -16.91
N LYS A 129 0.01 10.12 -15.75
CA LYS A 129 1.11 11.11 -15.64
C LYS A 129 2.45 10.60 -16.13
N LYS A 130 2.71 9.30 -16.02
CA LYS A 130 3.96 8.66 -16.48
C LYS A 130 3.84 8.08 -17.90
N GLY A 131 2.65 8.10 -18.51
CA GLY A 131 2.43 7.50 -19.83
C GLY A 131 2.56 5.98 -19.83
N ILE A 132 2.18 5.32 -18.73
CA ILE A 132 2.27 3.86 -18.52
C ILE A 132 0.91 3.23 -18.81
N ASP A 133 0.89 2.13 -19.57
CA ASP A 133 -0.34 1.32 -19.69
C ASP A 133 -0.69 0.68 -18.34
N PRO A 134 -1.86 0.97 -17.76
CA PRO A 134 -2.29 0.37 -16.49
C PRO A 134 -2.25 -1.16 -16.46
N LYS A 135 -2.40 -1.83 -17.61
CA LYS A 135 -2.33 -3.30 -17.73
C LYS A 135 -0.92 -3.86 -17.55
N SER A 136 0.10 -3.04 -17.78
CA SER A 136 1.48 -3.43 -17.56
C SER A 136 1.90 -3.29 -16.09
N ILE A 137 1.14 -2.53 -15.27
CA ILE A 137 1.48 -2.26 -13.88
C ILE A 137 1.18 -3.47 -13.01
N VAL A 138 2.20 -3.88 -12.26
CA VAL A 138 2.10 -4.78 -11.11
C VAL A 138 2.27 -3.95 -9.84
N ASN A 139 1.18 -3.79 -9.10
CA ASN A 139 1.11 -2.94 -7.94
C ASN A 139 1.28 -3.77 -6.66
N VAL A 140 2.28 -3.43 -5.86
CA VAL A 140 2.70 -4.19 -4.68
C VAL A 140 2.68 -3.31 -3.44
N ALA A 141 2.01 -3.74 -2.39
CA ALA A 141 2.11 -3.11 -1.08
C ALA A 141 3.14 -3.83 -0.21
N LEU A 142 4.13 -3.10 0.26
CA LEU A 142 5.09 -3.55 1.27
C LEU A 142 4.61 -3.07 2.65
N THR A 143 4.18 -4.00 3.51
CA THR A 143 3.56 -3.70 4.80
C THR A 143 3.82 -4.81 5.81
N PRO A 144 3.92 -4.57 7.12
CA PRO A 144 4.10 -5.64 8.10
C PRO A 144 2.84 -6.48 8.34
N CYS A 145 1.69 -6.03 7.86
CA CYS A 145 0.38 -6.59 8.17
C CYS A 145 -0.02 -7.70 7.19
N THR A 146 -0.09 -8.95 7.67
CA THR A 146 -0.53 -10.11 6.85
C THR A 146 -2.01 -10.05 6.47
N ALA A 147 -2.86 -9.38 7.27
CA ALA A 147 -4.28 -9.21 6.97
C ALA A 147 -4.52 -8.36 5.70
N LYS A 148 -3.56 -7.55 5.28
CA LYS A 148 -3.58 -6.84 4.00
C LYS A 148 -3.60 -7.77 2.79
N LYS A 149 -3.06 -8.99 2.90
CA LYS A 149 -3.17 -10.04 1.86
C LYS A 149 -4.62 -10.48 1.63
N PHE A 150 -5.43 -10.46 2.68
CA PHE A 150 -6.87 -10.71 2.59
C PHE A 150 -7.60 -9.48 2.02
N GLU A 151 -7.27 -8.28 2.51
CA GLU A 151 -7.92 -7.04 2.09
C GLU A 151 -7.88 -6.84 0.58
N ILE A 152 -6.71 -6.99 -0.05
CA ILE A 152 -6.56 -6.76 -1.50
C ILE A 152 -7.35 -7.75 -2.38
N ARG A 153 -7.87 -8.83 -1.78
CA ARG A 153 -8.66 -9.85 -2.48
C ARG A 153 -10.16 -9.68 -2.35
N ARG A 154 -10.60 -8.71 -1.53
CA ARG A 154 -12.02 -8.39 -1.39
C ARG A 154 -12.58 -7.90 -2.72
N ASP A 155 -13.86 -8.19 -2.96
CA ASP A 155 -14.49 -7.89 -4.26
C ASP A 155 -14.55 -6.39 -4.57
N GLU A 156 -14.66 -5.56 -3.53
CA GLU A 156 -14.69 -4.10 -3.65
C GLU A 156 -13.32 -3.47 -3.97
N MET A 157 -12.21 -4.23 -3.96
CA MET A 157 -10.86 -3.73 -4.27
C MET A 157 -10.56 -3.76 -5.78
N ASN A 158 -11.41 -3.10 -6.55
CA ASN A 158 -11.41 -3.08 -8.02
C ASN A 158 -11.80 -1.71 -8.60
N ALA A 159 -11.58 -0.61 -7.87
CA ALA A 159 -11.95 0.74 -8.30
C ALA A 159 -11.29 1.14 -9.63
N SER A 160 -10.03 0.74 -9.85
CA SER A 160 -9.33 0.95 -11.11
C SER A 160 -10.00 0.23 -12.29
N ALA A 161 -10.51 -1.00 -12.07
CA ALA A 161 -11.24 -1.74 -13.09
C ALA A 161 -12.51 -1.00 -13.54
N HIS A 162 -13.27 -0.50 -12.57
CA HIS A 162 -14.49 0.26 -12.84
C HIS A 162 -14.20 1.58 -13.56
N TYR A 163 -13.19 2.33 -13.10
CA TYR A 163 -12.85 3.63 -13.67
C TYR A 163 -12.31 3.50 -15.09
N LEU A 164 -11.46 2.51 -15.35
CA LEU A 164 -10.81 2.32 -16.67
C LEU A 164 -11.62 1.43 -17.62
N GLY A 165 -12.70 0.79 -17.17
CA GLY A 165 -13.46 -0.17 -17.96
C GLY A 165 -12.66 -1.43 -18.31
N ILE A 166 -11.73 -1.86 -17.41
CA ILE A 166 -10.86 -3.02 -17.62
C ILE A 166 -11.29 -4.14 -16.67
N GLU A 167 -12.06 -5.07 -17.19
CA GLU A 167 -12.56 -6.21 -16.40
C GLU A 167 -11.42 -7.02 -15.79
N GLY A 168 -11.60 -7.43 -14.53
CA GLY A 168 -10.64 -8.27 -13.78
C GLY A 168 -9.40 -7.54 -13.24
N MET A 169 -9.22 -6.25 -13.53
CA MET A 169 -8.11 -5.48 -12.98
C MET A 169 -8.29 -5.33 -11.47
N ARG A 170 -7.24 -5.60 -10.70
CA ARG A 170 -7.18 -5.36 -9.25
C ARG A 170 -6.50 -4.04 -8.96
N ASP A 171 -6.91 -3.37 -7.90
CA ASP A 171 -6.27 -2.13 -7.44
C ASP A 171 -4.84 -2.40 -6.96
N MET A 172 -4.67 -3.46 -6.17
CA MET A 172 -3.39 -3.94 -5.65
C MET A 172 -3.23 -5.41 -6.01
N ASP A 173 -2.10 -5.78 -6.63
CA ASP A 173 -1.88 -7.13 -7.13
C ASP A 173 -1.28 -8.04 -6.06
N TYR A 174 -0.32 -7.52 -5.28
CA TYR A 174 0.39 -8.27 -4.25
C TYR A 174 0.58 -7.48 -2.96
N VAL A 175 0.72 -8.22 -1.87
CA VAL A 175 1.22 -7.71 -0.58
C VAL A 175 2.42 -8.55 -0.19
N ILE A 176 3.54 -7.89 0.13
CA ILE A 176 4.71 -8.49 0.74
C ILE A 176 4.95 -7.90 2.13
N THR A 177 5.38 -8.73 3.05
CA THR A 177 5.69 -8.29 4.41
C THR A 177 7.15 -7.88 4.55
N THR A 178 7.48 -7.14 5.62
CA THR A 178 8.85 -6.79 5.99
C THR A 178 9.77 -8.02 6.00
N ARG A 179 9.33 -9.12 6.61
CA ARG A 179 10.09 -10.37 6.67
C ARG A 179 10.24 -11.07 5.33
N GLU A 180 9.21 -11.02 4.48
CA GLU A 180 9.28 -11.57 3.12
C GLU A 180 10.26 -10.78 2.26
N LEU A 181 10.31 -9.45 2.39
CA LEU A 181 11.31 -8.62 1.73
C LEU A 181 12.72 -8.95 2.21
N ALA A 182 12.93 -9.03 3.52
CA ALA A 182 14.24 -9.37 4.10
C ALA A 182 14.71 -10.76 3.65
N LYS A 183 13.81 -11.75 3.65
CA LYS A 183 14.11 -13.08 3.12
C LYS A 183 14.51 -13.02 1.65
N TRP A 184 13.80 -12.26 0.84
CA TRP A 184 14.13 -12.09 -0.57
C TRP A 184 15.53 -11.49 -0.77
N ALA A 185 15.84 -10.42 -0.03
CA ALA A 185 17.15 -9.79 -0.09
C ALA A 185 18.30 -10.76 0.28
N LYS A 186 18.09 -11.56 1.34
CA LYS A 186 19.07 -12.58 1.77
C LYS A 186 19.26 -13.68 0.73
N GLU A 187 18.19 -14.13 0.08
CA GLU A 187 18.24 -15.13 -1.00
C GLU A 187 19.01 -14.62 -2.24
N GLU A 188 18.94 -13.31 -2.54
CA GLU A 188 19.70 -12.66 -3.61
C GLU A 188 21.12 -12.26 -3.19
N GLY A 189 21.54 -12.58 -1.97
CA GLY A 189 22.88 -12.28 -1.45
C GLY A 189 23.15 -10.79 -1.29
N ILE A 190 22.14 -9.96 -1.08
CA ILE A 190 22.30 -8.52 -0.96
C ILE A 190 22.77 -8.17 0.46
N ASP A 191 23.93 -7.54 0.58
CA ASP A 191 24.38 -6.91 1.82
C ASP A 191 23.62 -5.59 2.03
N PHE A 192 22.58 -5.67 2.87
CA PHE A 192 21.70 -4.54 3.16
C PHE A 192 22.44 -3.39 3.87
N ALA A 193 23.37 -3.70 4.77
CA ALA A 193 24.07 -2.70 5.55
C ALA A 193 24.96 -1.80 4.67
N SER A 194 25.52 -2.35 3.59
CA SER A 194 26.39 -1.64 2.66
C SER A 194 25.64 -0.78 1.62
N LEU A 195 24.32 -0.88 1.53
CA LEU A 195 23.54 -0.08 0.58
C LEU A 195 23.65 1.40 0.89
N GLU A 196 23.81 2.20 -0.14
CA GLU A 196 23.65 3.66 -0.06
C GLU A 196 22.16 4.01 0.06
N ASP A 197 21.88 5.18 0.63
CA ASP A 197 20.49 5.65 0.73
C ASP A 197 19.96 6.08 -0.63
N GLY A 198 18.78 5.63 -0.98
CA GLY A 198 18.00 6.03 -2.16
C GLY A 198 16.80 6.88 -1.77
N GLU A 199 16.20 7.49 -2.79
CA GLU A 199 15.03 8.35 -2.62
C GLU A 199 13.81 7.71 -3.30
N TYR A 200 12.62 8.01 -2.76
CA TYR A 200 11.35 7.65 -3.40
C TYR A 200 11.20 8.33 -4.76
N ASP A 201 10.39 7.73 -5.61
CA ASP A 201 10.03 8.35 -6.88
C ASP A 201 9.10 9.53 -6.67
N SER A 202 9.31 10.59 -7.47
CA SER A 202 8.55 11.82 -7.37
C SER A 202 7.05 11.63 -7.59
N PHE A 203 6.34 12.55 -7.07
CA PHE A 203 4.92 12.86 -6.91
C PHE A 203 4.02 11.78 -6.25
N MET A 204 4.47 10.72 -5.77
CA MET A 204 3.79 9.85 -4.78
C MET A 204 4.79 9.29 -3.77
N GLY A 205 6.00 9.85 -3.76
CA GLY A 205 7.02 9.61 -2.76
C GLY A 205 7.01 10.65 -1.64
N ASP A 206 6.36 11.79 -1.86
CA ASP A 206 6.23 12.87 -0.89
C ASP A 206 4.84 12.87 -0.25
N ALA A 207 4.79 13.07 1.05
CA ALA A 207 3.56 13.12 1.84
C ALA A 207 3.74 14.04 3.05
N SER A 208 2.63 14.43 3.70
CA SER A 208 2.69 15.24 4.92
C SER A 208 3.31 14.49 6.10
N GLY A 209 3.35 13.17 6.06
CA GLY A 209 3.84 12.31 7.13
C GLY A 209 2.81 12.07 8.24
N ALA A 210 1.53 12.29 7.95
CA ALA A 210 0.44 12.05 8.88
C ALA A 210 0.15 10.57 9.12
#